data_46072522a5171635b63c9eb9bcbd3060
#
_entry.id   46072522a5171635b63c9eb9bcbd3060
#
_cell.length_a   1.000
_cell.length_b   1.000
_cell.length_c   1.000
_cell.angle_alpha   90.00
_cell.angle_beta   90.00
_cell.angle_gamma   90.00
#
_symmetry.space_group_name_H-M   'P 1'
#
loop_
_entity.id
_entity.type
_entity.pdbx_description
1 polymer ?
#
loop_
_entity_poly.entity_id
_entity_poly.type
_entity_poly.pdbx_seq_one_letter_code
_entity_poly.pdbx_strand_id
1 'polypeptide(L)'
;MQFVSVRVITADVARLVAFYERVTGVTATWATEDFAEIVTPGATLAVAGVRTVPLFAPGSARPADNHSVIVEFLVDDVDRLHGAAADAERVAGPATMPWGNRSLLLRDPNGNLVNLFTPVTPAAREKFGLAALPGPAAS
;
A
#
# COMPACT_ATOMS: atom_id res chain seq x y z
N MET A 1 8.25 22.54 -0.27
CA MET A 1 8.18 21.29 -1.08
C MET A 1 7.43 20.22 -0.30
N GLN A 2 6.55 19.47 -0.96
CA GLN A 2 5.77 18.41 -0.32
C GLN A 2 5.70 17.19 -1.25
N PHE A 3 6.05 16.02 -0.72
CA PHE A 3 5.83 14.74 -1.42
C PHE A 3 4.37 14.33 -1.21
N VAL A 4 3.58 14.23 -2.29
CA VAL A 4 2.12 14.07 -2.17
C VAL A 4 1.61 12.73 -2.66
N SER A 5 2.23 12.15 -3.68
CA SER A 5 1.70 10.91 -4.27
C SER A 5 2.73 10.13 -5.06
N VAL A 6 2.46 8.85 -5.20
CA VAL A 6 3.04 7.97 -6.22
C VAL A 6 1.92 7.61 -7.18
N ARG A 7 2.20 7.69 -8.50
CA ARG A 7 1.26 7.29 -9.54
C ARG A 7 1.73 6.00 -10.18
N VAL A 8 0.87 4.97 -10.14
CA VAL A 8 1.13 3.67 -10.75
C VAL A 8 0.35 3.56 -12.05
N ILE A 9 1.02 3.20 -13.12
CA ILE A 9 0.39 2.98 -14.42
C ILE A 9 -0.02 1.52 -14.53
N THR A 10 -1.26 1.28 -14.95
CA THR A 10 -1.82 -0.06 -15.10
C THR A 10 -2.61 -0.21 -16.40
N ALA A 11 -2.65 -1.43 -16.90
CA ALA A 11 -3.53 -1.78 -18.02
C ALA A 11 -4.99 -1.95 -17.57
N ASP A 12 -5.23 -2.20 -16.27
CA ASP A 12 -6.57 -2.45 -15.71
C ASP A 12 -6.73 -1.69 -14.39
N VAL A 13 -7.26 -0.48 -14.47
CA VAL A 13 -7.43 0.41 -13.31
C VAL A 13 -8.37 -0.20 -12.29
N ALA A 14 -9.51 -0.73 -12.71
CA ALA A 14 -10.51 -1.29 -11.80
C ALA A 14 -9.96 -2.46 -10.98
N ARG A 15 -9.18 -3.34 -11.61
CA ARG A 15 -8.58 -4.50 -10.95
C ARG A 15 -7.56 -4.07 -9.90
N LEU A 16 -6.70 -3.12 -10.24
CA LEU A 16 -5.67 -2.64 -9.32
C LEU A 16 -6.30 -1.87 -8.15
N VAL A 17 -7.27 -1.03 -8.42
CA VAL A 17 -8.04 -0.31 -7.39
C VAL A 17 -8.71 -1.29 -6.42
N ALA A 18 -9.37 -2.32 -6.93
CA ALA A 18 -10.06 -3.30 -6.09
C ALA A 18 -9.10 -4.01 -5.13
N PHE A 19 -7.89 -4.32 -5.58
CA PHE A 19 -6.84 -4.88 -4.71
C PHE A 19 -6.52 -3.92 -3.56
N TYR A 20 -6.23 -2.65 -3.86
CA TYR A 20 -5.85 -1.68 -2.82
C TYR A 20 -7.01 -1.34 -1.89
N GLU A 21 -8.23 -1.26 -2.38
CA GLU A 21 -9.41 -1.10 -1.51
C GLU A 21 -9.53 -2.26 -0.52
N ARG A 22 -9.31 -3.48 -0.98
CA ARG A 22 -9.40 -4.68 -0.13
C ARG A 22 -8.32 -4.71 0.95
N VAL A 23 -7.06 -4.42 0.61
CA VAL A 23 -5.95 -4.54 1.57
C VAL A 23 -5.79 -3.32 2.47
N THR A 24 -6.28 -2.15 2.07
CA THR A 24 -6.19 -0.92 2.88
C THR A 24 -7.49 -0.60 3.62
N GLY A 25 -8.62 -1.09 3.15
CA GLY A 25 -9.93 -0.68 3.64
C GLY A 25 -10.35 0.74 3.22
N VAL A 26 -9.57 1.40 2.38
CA VAL A 26 -9.85 2.76 1.88
C VAL A 26 -10.63 2.67 0.58
N THR A 27 -11.78 3.34 0.50
CA THR A 27 -12.55 3.44 -0.73
C THR A 27 -11.89 4.45 -1.66
N ALA A 28 -11.62 4.04 -2.91
CA ALA A 28 -11.00 4.90 -3.89
C ALA A 28 -11.89 6.06 -4.31
N THR A 29 -11.26 7.18 -4.64
CA THR A 29 -11.90 8.34 -5.26
C THR A 29 -11.61 8.31 -6.76
N TRP A 30 -12.64 8.22 -7.59
CA TRP A 30 -12.53 8.16 -9.04
C TRP A 30 -12.73 9.53 -9.66
N ALA A 31 -11.75 9.97 -10.46
CA ALA A 31 -11.90 11.18 -11.28
C ALA A 31 -12.50 10.85 -12.66
N THR A 32 -11.99 9.78 -13.28
CA THR A 32 -12.49 9.19 -14.53
C THR A 32 -12.32 7.67 -14.44
N GLU A 33 -12.76 6.94 -15.45
CA GLU A 33 -12.52 5.49 -15.52
C GLU A 33 -11.02 5.14 -15.64
N ASP A 34 -10.18 6.10 -16.03
CA ASP A 34 -8.73 5.94 -16.20
C ASP A 34 -7.91 6.47 -15.04
N PHE A 35 -8.53 7.03 -14.01
CA PHE A 35 -7.81 7.61 -12.88
C PHE A 35 -8.59 7.51 -11.59
N ALA A 36 -7.98 6.87 -10.60
CA ALA A 36 -8.51 6.77 -9.24
C ALA A 36 -7.40 6.99 -8.21
N GLU A 37 -7.79 7.34 -7.01
CA GLU A 37 -6.85 7.62 -5.91
C GLU A 37 -7.24 6.89 -4.64
N ILE A 38 -6.26 6.25 -4.01
CA ILE A 38 -6.33 5.78 -2.64
C ILE A 38 -5.73 6.89 -1.78
N VAL A 39 -6.59 7.70 -1.18
CA VAL A 39 -6.18 8.87 -0.40
C VAL A 39 -6.02 8.47 1.05
N THR A 40 -4.83 8.74 1.60
CA THR A 40 -4.55 8.53 3.03
C THR A 40 -4.04 9.84 3.65
N PRO A 41 -4.04 9.97 4.99
CA PRO A 41 -3.56 11.21 5.62
C PRO A 41 -2.13 11.60 5.25
N GLY A 42 -1.23 10.62 5.04
CA GLY A 42 0.19 10.89 4.80
C GLY A 42 0.56 11.07 3.34
N ALA A 43 -0.08 10.36 2.44
CA ALA A 43 0.20 10.39 1.01
C ALA A 43 -0.93 9.72 0.23
N THR A 44 -0.91 9.90 -1.09
CA THR A 44 -1.90 9.31 -1.99
C THR A 44 -1.23 8.31 -2.93
N LEU A 45 -1.86 7.16 -3.11
CA LEU A 45 -1.54 6.25 -4.19
C LEU A 45 -2.49 6.51 -5.35
N ALA A 46 -1.99 7.07 -6.44
CA ALA A 46 -2.75 7.29 -7.65
C ALA A 46 -2.63 6.09 -8.58
N VAL A 47 -3.75 5.63 -9.11
CA VAL A 47 -3.83 4.51 -10.05
C VAL A 47 -4.34 5.08 -11.38
N ALA A 48 -3.53 4.97 -12.42
CA ALA A 48 -3.84 5.58 -13.71
C ALA A 48 -3.68 4.58 -14.85
N GLY A 49 -4.60 4.62 -15.81
CA GLY A 49 -4.58 3.78 -16.99
C GLY A 49 -3.50 4.19 -17.98
N VAL A 50 -3.09 3.26 -18.84
CA VAL A 50 -2.10 3.51 -19.90
C VAL A 50 -2.48 4.67 -20.82
N ARG A 51 -3.78 4.94 -20.98
CA ARG A 51 -4.28 6.03 -21.81
C ARG A 51 -3.93 7.42 -21.27
N THR A 52 -3.57 7.54 -19.99
CA THR A 52 -3.17 8.80 -19.38
C THR A 52 -1.69 9.15 -19.63
N VAL A 53 -0.86 8.20 -19.97
CA VAL A 53 0.58 8.41 -20.17
C VAL A 53 0.88 9.42 -21.28
N PRO A 54 0.23 9.37 -22.47
CA PRO A 54 0.48 10.36 -23.51
C PRO A 54 0.14 11.80 -23.13
N LEU A 55 -0.67 12.00 -22.09
CA LEU A 55 -0.99 13.35 -21.59
C LEU A 55 0.23 14.04 -20.96
N PHE A 56 1.20 13.26 -20.48
CA PHE A 56 2.49 13.76 -20.01
C PHE A 56 3.54 13.67 -21.12
N ALA A 57 3.93 12.45 -21.46
CA ALA A 57 4.91 12.16 -22.49
C ALA A 57 4.68 10.75 -23.03
N PRO A 58 4.39 10.58 -24.33
CA PRO A 58 4.18 9.26 -24.90
C PRO A 58 5.36 8.31 -24.64
N GLY A 59 5.07 7.10 -24.20
CA GLY A 59 6.08 6.05 -23.95
C GLY A 59 6.91 6.25 -22.69
N SER A 60 6.62 7.25 -21.88
CA SER A 60 7.43 7.57 -20.68
C SER A 60 7.20 6.62 -19.50
N ALA A 61 6.09 5.89 -19.48
CA ALA A 61 5.78 4.92 -18.43
C ALA A 61 5.01 3.74 -19.01
N ARG A 62 5.17 2.56 -18.38
CA ARG A 62 4.52 1.30 -18.82
C ARG A 62 3.98 0.55 -17.62
N PRO A 63 2.88 -0.22 -17.78
CA PRO A 63 2.38 -1.10 -16.73
C PRO A 63 3.37 -2.22 -16.40
N ALA A 64 3.35 -2.66 -15.14
CA ALA A 64 4.07 -3.85 -14.67
C ALA A 64 5.59 -3.83 -14.92
N ASP A 65 6.18 -2.64 -14.97
CA ASP A 65 7.61 -2.44 -15.30
C ASP A 65 8.42 -1.93 -14.11
N ASN A 66 7.84 -1.86 -12.92
CA ASN A 66 8.51 -1.39 -11.72
C ASN A 66 8.98 -2.57 -10.86
N HIS A 67 10.28 -2.60 -10.54
CA HIS A 67 10.88 -3.64 -9.72
C HIS A 67 11.75 -3.08 -8.57
N SER A 68 11.74 -1.78 -8.35
CA SER A 68 12.61 -1.13 -7.36
C SER A 68 11.87 -0.38 -6.25
N VAL A 69 10.59 -0.05 -6.46
CA VAL A 69 9.79 0.69 -5.50
C VAL A 69 8.93 -0.28 -4.69
N ILE A 70 8.90 -0.08 -3.37
CA ILE A 70 7.99 -0.76 -2.45
C ILE A 70 6.97 0.27 -1.98
N VAL A 71 5.69 0.00 -2.21
CA VAL A 71 4.61 0.84 -1.70
C VAL A 71 4.27 0.37 -0.29
N GLU A 72 4.34 1.27 0.69
CA GLU A 72 4.18 0.90 2.09
C GLU A 72 2.96 1.56 2.72
N PHE A 73 2.14 0.76 3.40
CA PHE A 73 0.97 1.22 4.14
C PHE A 73 1.09 0.82 5.61
N LEU A 74 0.93 1.79 6.51
CA LEU A 74 0.75 1.51 7.93
C LEU A 74 -0.71 1.12 8.16
N VAL A 75 -0.93 -0.04 8.73
CA VAL A 75 -2.25 -0.60 9.02
C VAL A 75 -2.39 -0.91 10.52
N ASP A 76 -3.61 -0.95 11.02
CA ASP A 76 -3.87 -1.14 12.45
C ASP A 76 -3.41 -2.51 12.95
N ASP A 77 -3.67 -3.56 12.19
CA ASP A 77 -3.33 -4.93 12.57
C ASP A 77 -3.08 -5.78 11.31
N VAL A 78 -1.80 -5.95 10.97
CA VAL A 78 -1.41 -6.68 9.77
C VAL A 78 -1.78 -8.17 9.83
N ASP A 79 -1.85 -8.76 11.02
CA ASP A 79 -2.23 -10.17 11.17
C ASP A 79 -3.68 -10.42 10.76
N ARG A 80 -4.57 -9.44 10.98
CA ARG A 80 -5.96 -9.51 10.50
C ARG A 80 -6.05 -9.42 8.98
N LEU A 81 -5.19 -8.64 8.36
CA LEU A 81 -5.17 -8.47 6.91
C LEU A 81 -4.68 -9.71 6.18
N HIS A 82 -3.92 -10.58 6.84
CA HIS A 82 -3.45 -11.83 6.23
C HIS A 82 -4.62 -12.66 5.68
N GLY A 83 -5.71 -12.77 6.42
CA GLY A 83 -6.92 -13.47 5.95
C GLY A 83 -7.63 -12.74 4.80
N ALA A 84 -7.74 -11.41 4.87
CA ALA A 84 -8.38 -10.58 3.85
C ALA A 84 -7.60 -10.55 2.53
N ALA A 85 -6.29 -10.80 2.59
CA ALA A 85 -5.40 -10.83 1.43
C ALA A 85 -5.02 -12.27 1.03
N ALA A 86 -5.79 -13.28 1.44
CA ALA A 86 -5.44 -14.69 1.26
C ALA A 86 -5.29 -15.10 -0.21
N ASP A 87 -5.99 -14.43 -1.13
CA ASP A 87 -5.91 -14.66 -2.58
C ASP A 87 -4.83 -13.82 -3.28
N ALA A 88 -4.17 -12.92 -2.57
CA ALA A 88 -3.05 -12.15 -3.09
C ALA A 88 -1.76 -12.97 -3.08
N GLU A 89 -0.84 -12.68 -4.01
CA GLU A 89 0.48 -13.31 -4.01
C GLU A 89 1.27 -12.82 -2.79
N ARG A 90 1.50 -13.71 -1.84
CA ARG A 90 2.31 -13.42 -0.66
C ARG A 90 3.79 -13.66 -0.95
N VAL A 91 4.60 -12.65 -0.71
CA VAL A 91 6.07 -12.74 -0.83
C VAL A 91 6.70 -13.20 0.48
N ALA A 92 6.28 -12.59 1.60
CA ALA A 92 6.81 -12.92 2.92
C ALA A 92 5.90 -12.42 4.05
N GLY A 93 5.99 -13.03 5.20
CA GLY A 93 5.31 -12.60 6.42
C GLY A 93 3.91 -13.19 6.60
N PRO A 94 3.18 -12.73 7.63
CA PRO A 94 3.56 -11.66 8.58
C PRO A 94 4.76 -12.05 9.46
N ALA A 95 5.68 -11.11 9.64
CA ALA A 95 6.86 -11.29 10.51
C ALA A 95 7.27 -9.94 11.09
N THR A 96 7.80 -9.97 12.31
CA THR A 96 8.33 -8.76 12.96
C THR A 96 9.75 -8.51 12.49
N MET A 97 9.96 -7.33 11.93
CA MET A 97 11.26 -6.90 11.42
C MET A 97 12.16 -6.37 12.54
N PRO A 98 13.49 -6.38 12.34
CA PRO A 98 14.42 -5.88 13.37
C PRO A 98 14.17 -4.42 13.80
N TRP A 99 13.57 -3.60 12.95
CA TRP A 99 13.23 -2.21 13.26
C TRP A 99 11.87 -2.02 13.93
N GLY A 100 11.19 -3.12 14.29
CA GLY A 100 9.99 -3.10 15.12
C GLY A 100 8.65 -3.02 14.41
N ASN A 101 8.63 -3.17 13.11
CA ASN A 101 7.39 -3.28 12.34
C ASN A 101 7.06 -4.75 12.08
N ARG A 102 5.80 -5.11 12.29
CA ARG A 102 5.30 -6.40 11.83
C ARG A 102 4.79 -6.23 10.40
N SER A 103 5.41 -6.92 9.46
CA SER A 103 5.26 -6.68 8.03
C SER A 103 4.72 -7.89 7.29
N LEU A 104 3.87 -7.60 6.29
CA LEU A 104 3.36 -8.56 5.33
C LEU A 104 3.67 -8.03 3.93
N LEU A 105 4.46 -8.77 3.17
CA LEU A 105 4.82 -8.42 1.80
C LEU A 105 3.95 -9.16 0.80
N LEU A 106 3.31 -8.41 -0.08
CA LEU A 106 2.43 -8.91 -1.13
C LEU A 106 2.87 -8.38 -2.49
N ARG A 107 2.44 -9.05 -3.56
CA ARG A 107 2.42 -8.49 -4.92
C ARG A 107 1.01 -8.00 -5.23
N ASP A 108 0.91 -6.80 -5.79
CA ASP A 108 -0.35 -6.36 -6.36
C ASP A 108 -0.59 -7.00 -7.74
N PRO A 109 -1.76 -6.82 -8.38
CA PRO A 109 -2.04 -7.40 -9.69
C PRO A 109 -1.08 -7.00 -10.82
N ASN A 110 -0.34 -5.90 -10.64
CA ASN A 110 0.70 -5.45 -11.58
C ASN A 110 2.10 -5.96 -11.22
N GLY A 111 2.24 -6.78 -10.17
CA GLY A 111 3.51 -7.26 -9.69
C GLY A 111 4.30 -6.26 -8.84
N ASN A 112 3.74 -5.11 -8.47
CA ASN A 112 4.38 -4.17 -7.56
C ASN A 112 4.47 -4.77 -6.17
N LEU A 113 5.60 -4.54 -5.51
CA LEU A 113 5.79 -4.97 -4.14
C LEU A 113 5.08 -4.02 -3.18
N VAL A 114 4.27 -4.59 -2.29
CA VAL A 114 3.49 -3.85 -1.30
C VAL A 114 3.84 -4.35 0.09
N ASN A 115 4.19 -3.45 0.98
CA ASN A 115 4.42 -3.75 2.39
C ASN A 115 3.26 -3.20 3.22
N LEU A 116 2.50 -4.08 3.84
CA LEU A 116 1.52 -3.71 4.85
C LEU A 116 2.18 -3.95 6.21
N PHE A 117 2.22 -2.93 7.07
CA PHE A 117 2.91 -3.09 8.34
C PHE A 117 2.20 -2.43 9.51
N THR A 118 2.42 -3.00 10.68
CA THR A 118 1.96 -2.47 11.96
C THR A 118 3.16 -2.29 12.87
N PRO A 119 3.46 -1.07 13.38
CA PRO A 119 4.49 -0.87 14.37
C PRO A 119 4.11 -1.59 15.68
N VAL A 120 5.01 -2.44 16.19
CA VAL A 120 4.73 -3.28 17.38
C VAL A 120 5.73 -3.10 18.52
N THR A 121 6.81 -2.34 18.32
CA THR A 121 7.72 -1.97 19.39
C THR A 121 7.49 -0.54 19.85
N PRO A 122 7.90 -0.18 21.09
CA PRO A 122 7.74 1.21 21.55
C PRO A 122 8.41 2.23 20.63
N ALA A 123 9.63 1.97 20.17
CA ALA A 123 10.36 2.89 19.28
C ALA A 123 9.69 3.03 17.92
N ALA A 124 9.23 1.93 17.33
CA ALA A 124 8.53 1.96 16.05
C ALA A 124 7.20 2.72 16.16
N ARG A 125 6.45 2.52 17.23
CA ARG A 125 5.19 3.23 17.47
C ARG A 125 5.42 4.73 17.66
N GLU A 126 6.44 5.12 18.41
CA GLU A 126 6.81 6.53 18.60
C GLU A 126 7.16 7.20 17.26
N LYS A 127 7.92 6.52 16.42
CA LYS A 127 8.31 7.03 15.09
C LYS A 127 7.09 7.46 14.26
N PHE A 128 5.97 6.74 14.37
CA PHE A 128 4.75 7.01 13.61
C PHE A 128 3.71 7.79 14.43
N GLY A 129 4.07 8.31 15.61
CA GLY A 129 3.16 9.08 16.45
C GLY A 129 2.03 8.26 17.06
N LEU A 130 2.22 6.96 17.23
CA LEU A 130 1.22 6.05 17.78
C LEU A 130 1.35 5.93 19.29
N ALA A 131 0.23 5.76 19.98
CA ALA A 131 0.21 5.51 21.42
C ALA A 131 0.97 4.21 21.76
N ALA A 132 1.58 4.17 22.94
CA ALA A 132 2.18 2.95 23.46
C ALA A 132 1.14 1.82 23.51
N LEU A 133 1.57 0.58 23.23
CA LEU A 133 0.71 -0.58 23.41
C LEU A 133 0.35 -0.73 24.90
N PRO A 134 -0.87 -1.23 25.21
CA PRO A 134 -1.23 -1.54 26.59
C PRO A 134 -0.19 -2.51 27.18
N GLY A 135 0.23 -2.26 28.42
CA GLY A 135 1.05 -3.22 29.17
C GLY A 135 0.31 -4.54 29.38
N PRO A 136 1.03 -5.60 29.82
CA PRO A 136 0.37 -6.85 30.17
C PRO A 136 -0.71 -6.58 31.23
N ALA A 137 -1.86 -7.27 31.10
CA ALA A 137 -2.92 -7.16 32.09
C ALA A 137 -2.37 -7.49 33.48
N ALA A 138 -2.67 -6.63 34.48
CA ALA A 138 -2.31 -6.92 35.85
C ALA A 138 -3.03 -8.20 36.28
N SER A 139 -2.25 -9.20 36.68
CA SER A 139 -2.80 -10.43 37.23
C SER A 139 -3.20 -10.26 38.70
#